data_f5b5fad6dc4d7ef91573fd534052f9d5
#
_entry.id   f5b5fad6dc4d7ef91573fd534052f9d5
#
_cell.length_a   1.000
_cell.length_b   1.000
_cell.length_c   1.000
_cell.angle_alpha   90.00
_cell.angle_beta   90.00
_cell.angle_gamma   90.00
#
_symmetry.space_group_name_H-M   'P 1'
#
loop_
_entity.id
_entity.type
_entity.pdbx_description
1 polymer ?
#
loop_
_entity_poly.entity_id
_entity_poly.type
_entity_poly.pdbx_seq_one_letter_code
_entity_poly.pdbx_strand_id
1 'polypeptide(L)'
;MEALSRLQSLLLNVADVNGFLQQLAELAAGVVDPPASCGIDARLDGRPLTVVSSDDRANRLDETQFNVGDGPCLHAMRTGQPVYVSDVATEARWGGYIALARDQGLRSSFSAPMITSGRSVGALNLFAFHSADAFDAE
;
A
#
# COMPACT_ATOMS: atom_id res chain seq x y z
N MET A 1 5.81 38.89 -6.34
CA MET A 1 7.11 38.23 -6.34
C MET A 1 6.94 36.77 -6.66
N GLU A 2 7.33 36.41 -7.86
CA GLU A 2 7.13 35.07 -8.37
C GLU A 2 7.88 34.01 -7.58
N ALA A 3 9.13 34.26 -7.18
CA ALA A 3 9.94 33.29 -6.46
C ALA A 3 9.33 32.91 -5.11
N LEU A 4 8.82 33.90 -4.39
CA LEU A 4 8.18 33.69 -3.09
C LEU A 4 6.84 32.98 -3.25
N SER A 5 6.07 33.34 -4.28
CA SER A 5 4.81 32.69 -4.57
C SER A 5 5.01 31.22 -4.94
N ARG A 6 6.06 30.90 -5.71
CA ARG A 6 6.41 29.52 -6.05
C ARG A 6 6.79 28.72 -4.82
N LEU A 7 7.57 29.30 -3.93
CA LEU A 7 7.97 28.63 -2.71
C LEU A 7 6.77 28.33 -1.83
N GLN A 8 5.88 29.31 -1.68
CA GLN A 8 4.63 29.13 -0.92
C GLN A 8 3.76 28.04 -1.54
N SER A 9 3.64 28.02 -2.88
CA SER A 9 2.87 27.00 -3.60
C SER A 9 3.45 25.60 -3.37
N LEU A 10 4.78 25.46 -3.39
CA LEU A 10 5.43 24.19 -3.14
C LEU A 10 5.18 23.70 -1.71
N LEU A 11 5.23 24.60 -0.73
CA LEU A 11 4.97 24.24 0.66
C LEU A 11 3.51 23.84 0.88
N LEU A 12 2.58 24.54 0.23
CA LEU A 12 1.17 24.16 0.27
C LEU A 12 0.93 22.82 -0.42
N ASN A 13 1.63 22.56 -1.53
CA ASN A 13 1.48 21.31 -2.28
C ASN A 13 1.91 20.09 -1.50
N VAL A 14 2.86 20.20 -0.57
CA VAL A 14 3.25 19.06 0.28
C VAL A 14 2.06 18.62 1.14
N ALA A 15 1.37 19.57 1.77
CA ALA A 15 0.17 19.26 2.56
C ALA A 15 -0.96 18.75 1.67
N ASP A 16 -1.13 19.35 0.48
CA ASP A 16 -2.16 18.93 -0.47
C ASP A 16 -1.90 17.53 -0.99
N VAL A 17 -0.64 17.16 -1.22
CA VAL A 17 -0.28 15.81 -1.69
C VAL A 17 -0.65 14.78 -0.63
N ASN A 18 -0.35 15.02 0.64
CA ASN A 18 -0.74 14.10 1.70
C ASN A 18 -2.25 13.97 1.82
N GLY A 19 -2.99 15.09 1.72
CA GLY A 19 -4.45 15.08 1.71
C GLY A 19 -5.01 14.33 0.51
N PHE A 20 -4.41 14.53 -0.66
CA PHE A 20 -4.80 13.82 -1.87
C PHE A 20 -4.56 12.31 -1.71
N LEU A 21 -3.41 11.92 -1.20
CA LEU A 21 -3.08 10.50 -1.00
C LEU A 21 -4.02 9.85 0.02
N GLN A 22 -4.40 10.57 1.07
CA GLN A 22 -5.36 10.07 2.04
C GLN A 22 -6.72 9.83 1.39
N GLN A 23 -7.20 10.76 0.57
CA GLN A 23 -8.44 10.60 -0.17
C GLN A 23 -8.35 9.45 -1.17
N LEU A 24 -7.22 9.32 -1.84
CA LEU A 24 -6.98 8.21 -2.78
C LEU A 24 -7.03 6.87 -2.05
N ALA A 25 -6.42 6.77 -0.88
CA ALA A 25 -6.46 5.54 -0.08
C ALA A 25 -7.89 5.17 0.31
N GLU A 26 -8.67 6.16 0.73
CA GLU A 26 -10.07 5.93 1.11
C GLU A 26 -10.93 5.52 -0.09
N LEU A 27 -10.73 6.17 -1.24
CA LEU A 27 -11.43 5.80 -2.47
C LEU A 27 -11.05 4.38 -2.92
N ALA A 28 -9.76 4.07 -2.90
CA ALA A 28 -9.27 2.75 -3.29
C ALA A 28 -9.83 1.66 -2.38
N ALA A 29 -9.91 1.92 -1.09
CA ALA A 29 -10.50 0.99 -0.13
C ALA A 29 -11.97 0.68 -0.47
N GLY A 30 -12.68 1.66 -1.03
CA GLY A 30 -14.09 1.50 -1.40
C GLY A 30 -14.34 0.86 -2.76
N VAL A 31 -13.28 0.48 -3.50
CA VAL A 31 -13.42 -0.14 -4.82
C VAL A 31 -14.14 -1.50 -4.76
N VAL A 32 -13.97 -2.22 -3.67
CA VAL A 32 -14.64 -3.50 -3.45
C VAL A 32 -15.70 -3.36 -2.37
N ASP A 33 -16.68 -4.26 -2.38
CA ASP A 33 -17.78 -4.28 -1.42
C ASP A 33 -17.84 -5.67 -0.77
N PRO A 34 -17.70 -5.78 0.56
CA PRO A 34 -17.43 -4.70 1.53
C PRO A 34 -16.10 -4.00 1.27
N PRO A 35 -15.92 -2.79 1.81
CA PRO A 35 -14.68 -2.06 1.58
C PRO A 35 -13.45 -2.78 2.10
N ALA A 36 -12.34 -2.63 1.36
CA ALA A 36 -11.03 -3.09 1.78
C ALA A 36 -10.37 -2.03 2.67
N SER A 37 -9.20 -2.36 3.18
CA SER A 37 -8.29 -1.37 3.79
C SER A 37 -7.19 -1.05 2.78
N CYS A 38 -6.70 0.18 2.79
CA CYS A 38 -5.67 0.61 1.85
C CYS A 38 -4.51 1.29 2.57
N GLY A 39 -3.29 0.90 2.20
CA GLY A 39 -2.07 1.60 2.62
C GLY A 39 -1.31 2.07 1.40
N ILE A 40 -0.76 3.27 1.47
CA ILE A 40 0.15 3.79 0.45
C ILE A 40 1.51 3.96 1.10
N ASP A 41 2.49 3.28 0.53
CA ASP A 41 3.84 3.22 1.06
C ASP A 41 4.80 3.85 0.07
N ALA A 42 5.88 4.42 0.60
CA ALA A 42 6.94 4.99 -0.21
C ALA A 42 8.28 4.41 0.22
N ARG A 43 9.26 4.53 -0.66
CA ARG A 43 10.65 4.20 -0.34
C ARG A 43 11.41 5.50 -0.16
N LEU A 44 11.94 5.71 1.04
CA LEU A 44 12.74 6.88 1.35
C LEU A 44 14.12 6.42 1.83
N ASP A 45 15.17 6.84 1.14
CA ASP A 45 16.56 6.43 1.44
C ASP A 45 16.71 4.91 1.52
N GLY A 46 16.04 4.20 0.60
CA GLY A 46 16.08 2.75 0.55
C GLY A 46 15.21 2.03 1.58
N ARG A 47 14.51 2.77 2.45
CA ARG A 47 13.66 2.19 3.49
C ARG A 47 12.18 2.41 3.17
N PRO A 48 11.36 1.37 3.30
CA PRO A 48 9.92 1.55 3.13
C PRO A 48 9.31 2.24 4.35
N LEU A 49 8.30 3.06 4.09
CA LEU A 49 7.51 3.68 5.15
C LEU A 49 6.07 3.85 4.67
N THR A 50 5.14 3.83 5.60
CA THR A 50 3.74 4.10 5.30
C THR A 50 3.52 5.61 5.25
N VAL A 51 3.01 6.09 4.12
CA VAL A 51 2.70 7.51 3.94
C VAL A 51 1.29 7.80 4.46
N VAL A 52 0.30 7.02 4.01
CA VAL A 52 -1.10 7.15 4.45
C VAL A 52 -1.71 5.76 4.56
N SER A 53 -2.75 5.65 5.39
CA SER A 53 -3.54 4.43 5.53
C SER A 53 -5.01 4.83 5.64
N SER A 54 -5.90 4.02 5.06
CA SER A 54 -7.33 4.25 5.21
C SER A 54 -7.83 3.94 6.62
N ASP A 55 -7.13 3.04 7.32
CA ASP A 55 -7.48 2.65 8.68
C ASP A 55 -6.29 1.99 9.38
N ASP A 56 -6.48 1.66 10.67
CA ASP A 56 -5.42 1.06 11.48
C ASP A 56 -5.04 -0.35 11.04
N ARG A 57 -5.96 -1.09 10.43
CA ARG A 57 -5.68 -2.45 9.96
C ARG A 57 -4.64 -2.44 8.85
N ALA A 58 -4.79 -1.51 7.89
CA ALA A 58 -3.82 -1.35 6.81
C ALA A 58 -2.46 -0.95 7.37
N ASN A 59 -2.44 -0.01 8.30
CA ASN A 59 -1.20 0.47 8.90
C ASN A 59 -0.46 -0.68 9.62
N ARG A 60 -1.17 -1.49 10.38
CA ARG A 60 -0.56 -2.62 11.09
C ARG A 60 0.01 -3.67 10.14
N LEU A 61 -0.68 -3.94 9.04
CA LEU A 61 -0.20 -4.90 8.05
C LEU A 61 1.06 -4.40 7.35
N ASP A 62 1.11 -3.11 7.01
CA ASP A 62 2.29 -2.53 6.42
C ASP A 62 3.48 -2.57 7.38
N GLU A 63 3.27 -2.21 8.63
CA GLU A 63 4.32 -2.30 9.66
C GLU A 63 4.83 -3.73 9.84
N THR A 64 3.92 -4.69 9.86
CA THR A 64 4.26 -6.12 9.98
C THR A 64 5.18 -6.53 8.84
N GLN A 65 4.84 -6.14 7.63
CA GLN A 65 5.64 -6.49 6.45
C GLN A 65 7.03 -5.85 6.51
N PHE A 66 7.09 -4.58 6.89
CA PHE A 66 8.37 -3.88 6.98
C PHE A 66 9.25 -4.47 8.07
N ASN A 67 8.68 -4.89 9.20
CA ASN A 67 9.41 -5.54 10.28
C ASN A 67 9.96 -6.91 9.88
N VAL A 68 9.18 -7.68 9.14
CA VAL A 68 9.64 -8.98 8.61
C VAL A 68 10.69 -8.77 7.52
N GLY A 69 10.56 -7.69 6.75
CA GLY A 69 11.48 -7.38 5.66
C GLY A 69 11.18 -8.12 4.37
N ASP A 70 10.02 -8.71 4.25
CA ASP A 70 9.59 -9.43 3.05
C ASP A 70 8.06 -9.45 2.98
N GLY A 71 7.53 -9.48 1.77
CA GLY A 71 6.09 -9.53 1.56
C GLY A 71 5.70 -9.02 0.19
N PRO A 72 4.39 -9.05 -0.12
CA PRO A 72 3.90 -8.67 -1.45
C PRO A 72 4.16 -7.20 -1.82
N CYS A 73 4.02 -6.28 -0.87
CA CYS A 73 4.29 -4.86 -1.12
C CYS A 73 5.77 -4.64 -1.46
N LEU A 74 6.66 -5.21 -0.65
CA LEU A 74 8.10 -5.08 -0.87
C LEU A 74 8.50 -5.74 -2.19
N HIS A 75 7.87 -6.87 -2.53
CA HIS A 75 8.10 -7.55 -3.80
C HIS A 75 7.64 -6.68 -4.98
N ALA A 76 6.45 -6.08 -4.89
CA ALA A 76 5.94 -5.17 -5.93
C ALA A 76 6.86 -3.97 -6.11
N MET A 77 7.34 -3.38 -5.03
CA MET A 77 8.29 -2.27 -5.11
C MET A 77 9.61 -2.67 -5.77
N ARG A 78 10.10 -3.88 -5.44
CA ARG A 78 11.37 -4.37 -6.00
C ARG A 78 11.28 -4.69 -7.48
N THR A 79 10.18 -5.31 -7.90
CA THR A 79 10.05 -5.83 -9.26
C THR A 79 9.35 -4.87 -10.22
N GLY A 80 8.63 -3.87 -9.70
CA GLY A 80 7.81 -2.99 -10.53
C GLY A 80 6.59 -3.70 -11.11
N GLN A 81 6.17 -4.83 -10.53
CA GLN A 81 5.03 -5.60 -11.00
C GLN A 81 3.96 -5.69 -9.91
N PRO A 82 2.68 -5.69 -10.29
CA PRO A 82 1.62 -5.91 -9.30
C PRO A 82 1.67 -7.32 -8.73
N VAL A 83 1.24 -7.46 -7.48
CA VAL A 83 1.28 -8.74 -6.78
C VAL A 83 -0.10 -9.01 -6.18
N TYR A 84 -0.65 -10.17 -6.49
CA TYR A 84 -1.91 -10.64 -5.91
C TYR A 84 -1.61 -11.73 -4.87
N VAL A 85 -2.28 -11.64 -3.72
CA VAL A 85 -2.40 -12.75 -2.79
C VAL A 85 -3.88 -13.13 -2.83
N SER A 86 -4.19 -14.13 -3.62
CA SER A 86 -5.58 -14.55 -3.86
C SER A 86 -6.23 -15.11 -2.61
N ASP A 87 -5.46 -15.90 -1.86
CA ASP A 87 -5.95 -16.50 -0.62
C ASP A 87 -4.78 -16.68 0.35
N VAL A 88 -4.83 -15.93 1.44
CA VAL A 88 -3.78 -15.98 2.47
C VAL A 88 -3.66 -17.40 3.05
N ALA A 89 -4.76 -18.13 3.13
CA ALA A 89 -4.76 -19.49 3.70
C ALA A 89 -3.91 -20.48 2.89
N THR A 90 -3.74 -20.25 1.60
CA THR A 90 -2.99 -21.14 0.72
C THR A 90 -1.74 -20.52 0.14
N GLU A 91 -1.42 -19.27 0.50
CA GLU A 91 -0.26 -18.58 -0.05
C GLU A 91 1.05 -19.21 0.47
N ALA A 92 1.90 -19.62 -0.45
CA ALA A 92 3.17 -20.27 -0.11
C ALA A 92 4.35 -19.30 -0.06
N ARG A 93 4.21 -18.11 -0.66
CA ARG A 93 5.27 -17.09 -0.67
C ARG A 93 5.25 -16.33 0.66
N TRP A 94 6.38 -15.78 1.05
CA TRP A 94 6.54 -14.88 2.21
C TRP A 94 5.97 -15.46 3.51
N GLY A 95 6.36 -16.70 3.83
CA GLY A 95 5.77 -17.46 4.94
C GLY A 95 5.75 -16.72 6.26
N GLY A 96 6.81 -15.98 6.62
CA GLY A 96 6.87 -15.22 7.86
C GLY A 96 5.83 -14.10 7.92
N TYR A 97 5.69 -13.35 6.83
CA TYR A 97 4.69 -12.30 6.74
C TYR A 97 3.27 -12.89 6.72
N ILE A 98 3.06 -13.90 5.87
CA ILE A 98 1.73 -14.48 5.66
C ILE A 98 1.14 -15.04 6.94
N ALA A 99 1.95 -15.70 7.78
CA ALA A 99 1.47 -16.22 9.06
C ALA A 99 0.97 -15.09 9.97
N LEU A 100 1.71 -13.99 10.05
CA LEU A 100 1.32 -12.84 10.86
C LEU A 100 0.11 -12.11 10.27
N ALA A 101 0.04 -12.00 8.95
CA ALA A 101 -1.09 -11.37 8.27
C ALA A 101 -2.37 -12.18 8.48
N ARG A 102 -2.27 -13.51 8.44
CA ARG A 102 -3.40 -14.39 8.73
C ARG A 102 -3.90 -14.18 10.16
N ASP A 103 -2.99 -14.05 11.11
CA ASP A 103 -3.37 -13.81 12.51
C ASP A 103 -4.08 -12.48 12.68
N GLN A 104 -3.82 -11.52 11.81
CA GLN A 104 -4.50 -10.22 11.79
C GLN A 104 -5.83 -10.28 11.02
N GLY A 105 -6.20 -11.42 10.45
CA GLY A 105 -7.46 -11.60 9.77
C GLY A 105 -7.45 -11.36 8.28
N LEU A 106 -6.28 -11.15 7.67
CA LEU A 106 -6.19 -10.92 6.23
C LEU A 106 -6.63 -12.15 5.45
N ARG A 107 -7.44 -11.93 4.41
CA ARG A 107 -7.93 -13.00 3.52
C ARG A 107 -7.32 -12.93 2.14
N SER A 108 -7.22 -11.74 1.57
CA SER A 108 -6.60 -11.53 0.26
C SER A 108 -6.03 -10.12 0.19
N SER A 109 -5.10 -9.90 -0.76
CA SER A 109 -4.49 -8.58 -0.93
C SER A 109 -4.04 -8.36 -2.36
N PHE A 110 -3.85 -7.08 -2.68
CA PHE A 110 -3.32 -6.64 -3.95
C PHE A 110 -2.34 -5.52 -3.69
N SER A 111 -1.14 -5.61 -4.27
CA SER A 111 -0.12 -4.57 -4.16
C SER A 111 0.24 -4.10 -5.56
N ALA A 112 0.07 -2.81 -5.80
CA ALA A 112 0.41 -2.18 -7.08
C ALA A 112 1.62 -1.27 -6.88
N PRO A 113 2.70 -1.45 -7.67
CA PRO A 113 3.84 -0.55 -7.56
C PRO A 113 3.49 0.82 -8.10
N MET A 114 4.02 1.86 -7.47
CA MET A 114 3.91 3.23 -7.95
C MET A 114 5.21 3.57 -8.66
N ILE A 115 5.11 3.85 -9.96
CA ILE A 115 6.28 4.01 -10.81
C ILE A 115 6.32 5.43 -11.37
N THR A 116 7.46 6.07 -11.26
CA THR A 116 7.69 7.36 -11.89
C THR A 116 9.07 7.34 -12.54
N SER A 117 9.15 7.83 -13.78
CA SER A 117 10.38 7.84 -14.58
C SER A 117 11.04 6.45 -14.66
N GLY A 118 10.22 5.41 -14.79
CA GLY A 118 10.70 4.02 -14.90
C GLY A 118 11.19 3.42 -13.58
N ARG A 119 11.01 4.11 -12.45
CA ARG A 119 11.48 3.64 -11.15
C ARG A 119 10.32 3.47 -10.20
N SER A 120 10.35 2.38 -9.44
CA SER A 120 9.39 2.14 -8.39
C SER A 120 9.71 3.02 -7.19
N VAL A 121 8.77 3.89 -6.80
CA VAL A 121 8.95 4.82 -5.69
C VAL A 121 8.08 4.47 -4.50
N GLY A 122 7.19 3.50 -4.65
CA GLY A 122 6.30 3.09 -3.59
C GLY A 122 5.32 2.04 -4.07
N ALA A 123 4.28 1.83 -3.29
CA ALA A 123 3.21 0.90 -3.63
C ALA A 123 1.89 1.33 -3.00
N LEU A 124 0.80 0.96 -3.66
CA LEU A 124 -0.55 1.05 -3.11
C LEU A 124 -0.98 -0.38 -2.78
N ASN A 125 -1.38 -0.61 -1.53
CA ASN A 125 -1.77 -1.93 -1.05
C ASN A 125 -3.24 -1.94 -0.67
N LEU A 126 -3.97 -2.93 -1.17
CA LEU A 126 -5.34 -3.20 -0.78
C LEU A 126 -5.40 -4.50 0.01
N PHE A 127 -6.10 -4.47 1.15
CA PHE A 127 -6.21 -5.60 2.06
C PHE A 127 -7.68 -5.93 2.28
N ALA A 128 -8.07 -7.16 1.99
CA ALA A 128 -9.43 -7.63 2.21
C ALA A 128 -9.47 -8.63 3.35
N PHE A 129 -10.40 -8.41 4.28
CA PHE A 129 -10.56 -9.22 5.49
C PHE A 129 -11.82 -10.08 5.45
N HIS A 130 -12.64 -9.90 4.43
CA HIS A 130 -13.95 -10.58 4.34
C HIS A 130 -13.95 -11.79 3.41
N SER A 131 -13.06 -11.84 2.42
CA SER A 131 -13.04 -12.95 1.47
C SER A 131 -11.70 -13.09 0.79
N ALA A 132 -11.40 -14.32 0.34
CA ALA A 132 -10.36 -14.56 -0.63
C ALA A 132 -10.80 -14.00 -1.99
N ASP A 133 -9.86 -13.83 -2.89
CA ASP A 133 -10.08 -13.38 -4.28
C ASP A 133 -10.85 -12.06 -4.39
N ALA A 134 -10.73 -11.17 -3.39
CA ALA A 134 -11.45 -9.91 -3.40
C ALA A 134 -10.98 -8.95 -4.51
N PHE A 135 -9.76 -9.14 -5.02
CA PHE A 135 -9.15 -8.27 -6.03
C PHE A 135 -8.86 -9.05 -7.30
N ASP A 136 -9.85 -9.79 -7.79
CA ASP A 136 -9.70 -10.51 -9.03
C ASP A 136 -9.38 -9.54 -10.16
N ALA A 137 -8.54 -9.98 -11.11
CA ALA A 137 -7.93 -9.14 -12.13
C ALA A 137 -8.90 -8.62 -13.19
N GLU A 138 -10.17 -8.87 -13.07
CA GLU A 138 -11.16 -8.39 -14.05
C GLU A 138 -11.81 -7.07 -13.69
#